data_bee978ff8a545760cc4180d0c6f5360e
#
_entry.id   bee978ff8a545760cc4180d0c6f5360e
#
_cell.length_a   1.000
_cell.length_b   1.000
_cell.length_c   1.000
_cell.angle_alpha   90.00
_cell.angle_beta   90.00
_cell.angle_gamma   90.00
#
_symmetry.space_group_name_H-M   'P 1'
#
loop_
_entity.id
_entity.type
_entity.pdbx_description
1 polymer ?
#
loop_
_entity_poly.entity_id
_entity_poly.type
_entity_poly.pdbx_seq_one_letter_code
_entity_poly.pdbx_strand_id
1 'polypeptide(L)'
;MLNPCDLPKSDEGQVHCSFKATESQSTKVSRFLTCCLSPMTVLPKPTQRIAILISGGGSNMRAIVEALHRRRWNDRYGAVIAGVVSNQASAAGLQWAEAQGIATRVCSHRDYASRDAFDEALIQAVDSLAEQAPPDWVVLAGFMRILTPAFVEHYDGRLLNIHPSLLPAFPGLHTHQRAIEMGCRFAGATVHRVTAALDHGEVLGQAVVPVLADDTPDQLAARVLTQEHRLYPDVLEQLLQARLQA
;
A
#
# COMPACT_ATOMS: atom_id res chain seq x y z
N MET A 1 4.83 34.00 37.17
CA MET A 1 6.25 34.34 37.39
C MET A 1 6.85 33.25 38.24
N LEU A 2 7.55 32.33 37.65
CA LEU A 2 8.48 31.39 38.30
C LEU A 2 9.58 31.08 37.27
N ASN A 3 10.80 31.30 37.67
CA ASN A 3 12.01 31.27 36.86
C ASN A 3 12.47 29.83 36.56
N PRO A 4 13.10 29.58 35.42
CA PRO A 4 13.75 28.31 35.10
C PRO A 4 15.22 28.37 35.50
N CYS A 5 15.68 27.55 36.45
CA CYS A 5 17.06 27.10 36.65
C CYS A 5 17.09 26.31 37.94
N ASP A 6 17.26 24.98 37.77
CA ASP A 6 18.01 24.13 38.71
C ASP A 6 17.92 22.67 38.23
N LEU A 7 18.93 22.24 37.48
CA LEU A 7 19.23 20.84 37.24
C LEU A 7 20.65 20.56 37.78
N PRO A 8 20.84 19.55 38.63
CA PRO A 8 22.15 19.18 39.10
C PRO A 8 22.95 18.42 38.06
N LYS A 9 24.23 18.79 37.96
CA LYS A 9 25.26 18.11 37.17
C LYS A 9 25.63 16.81 37.89
N SER A 10 25.58 15.68 37.18
CA SER A 10 26.14 14.41 37.63
C SER A 10 27.52 14.18 37.04
N ASP A 11 28.43 13.78 37.95
CA ASP A 11 29.85 13.53 37.78
C ASP A 11 30.28 12.58 36.68
N GLU A 12 31.32 12.97 35.95
CA GLU A 12 32.13 12.12 35.08
C GLU A 12 33.04 11.21 35.94
N GLY A 13 32.73 9.92 36.02
CA GLY A 13 33.58 8.88 36.58
C GLY A 13 34.58 8.35 35.56
N GLN A 14 35.81 8.92 35.54
CA GLN A 14 36.94 8.30 34.85
C GLN A 14 37.40 7.04 35.58
N VAL A 15 37.30 5.88 34.94
CA VAL A 15 37.90 4.64 35.42
C VAL A 15 39.30 4.50 34.83
N HIS A 16 40.30 4.80 35.64
CA HIS A 16 41.72 4.51 35.33
C HIS A 16 42.01 3.03 35.59
N CYS A 17 42.28 2.28 34.52
CA CYS A 17 42.84 0.93 34.64
C CYS A 17 44.36 1.00 34.57
N SER A 18 45.03 0.89 35.72
CA SER A 18 46.50 0.74 35.81
C SER A 18 46.88 -0.71 35.54
N PHE A 19 47.58 -1.00 34.49
CA PHE A 19 48.28 -2.26 34.28
C PHE A 19 49.74 -2.12 34.61
N LYS A 20 50.22 -2.85 35.63
CA LYS A 20 51.62 -3.06 35.91
C LYS A 20 52.20 -4.05 34.92
N ALA A 21 53.23 -3.61 34.17
CA ALA A 21 54.04 -4.48 33.32
C ALA A 21 55.03 -5.27 34.19
N THR A 22 55.04 -6.58 34.05
CA THR A 22 56.16 -7.45 34.44
C THR A 22 56.75 -8.04 33.15
N GLU A 23 58.00 -7.69 32.88
CA GLU A 23 58.82 -8.26 31.81
C GLU A 23 59.07 -9.74 32.08
N SER A 24 58.86 -10.60 31.09
CA SER A 24 59.53 -11.88 30.92
C SER A 24 59.59 -12.21 29.43
N GLN A 25 60.78 -12.62 29.03
CA GLN A 25 61.28 -12.77 27.68
C GLN A 25 60.62 -13.88 26.83
N SER A 26 60.69 -13.66 25.54
CA SER A 26 60.90 -14.63 24.42
C SER A 26 59.69 -15.49 24.00
N THR A 27 59.19 -15.21 22.86
CA THR A 27 59.27 -15.93 21.59
C THR A 27 58.29 -15.36 20.57
N LYS A 28 58.79 -14.97 19.43
CA LYS A 28 58.06 -14.47 18.27
C LYS A 28 57.13 -15.59 17.74
N VAL A 29 55.81 -15.39 17.85
CA VAL A 29 54.87 -15.95 16.91
C VAL A 29 53.86 -14.86 16.59
N SER A 30 54.08 -14.20 15.47
CA SER A 30 53.14 -13.27 14.85
C SER A 30 51.94 -14.08 14.35
N ARG A 31 50.92 -14.20 15.16
CA ARG A 31 49.59 -14.64 14.71
C ARG A 31 48.79 -13.40 14.37
N PHE A 32 48.80 -13.05 13.09
CA PHE A 32 47.76 -12.19 12.54
C PHE A 32 46.39 -12.85 12.80
N LEU A 33 45.66 -12.37 13.80
CA LEU A 33 44.22 -12.61 13.90
C LEU A 33 43.57 -11.86 12.76
N THR A 34 43.46 -12.50 11.62
CA THR A 34 42.55 -12.08 10.56
C THR A 34 41.15 -12.28 11.14
N CYS A 35 40.57 -11.20 11.65
CA CYS A 35 39.16 -11.16 12.03
C CYS A 35 38.38 -11.34 10.71
N CYS A 36 38.04 -12.58 10.39
CA CYS A 36 37.09 -12.90 9.33
C CYS A 36 35.72 -12.33 9.76
N LEU A 37 35.48 -11.07 9.41
CA LEU A 37 34.11 -10.53 9.33
C LEU A 37 33.44 -11.32 8.21
N SER A 38 32.78 -12.43 8.58
CA SER A 38 31.85 -13.09 7.68
C SER A 38 30.86 -12.03 7.22
N PRO A 39 30.64 -11.86 5.90
CA PRO A 39 29.60 -10.95 5.43
C PRO A 39 28.28 -11.42 6.07
N MET A 40 27.63 -10.54 6.82
CA MET A 40 26.26 -10.78 7.30
C MET A 40 25.43 -11.08 6.07
N THR A 41 25.06 -12.34 5.91
CA THR A 41 24.14 -12.76 4.85
C THR A 41 22.80 -12.11 5.15
N VAL A 42 22.51 -10.99 4.50
CA VAL A 42 21.19 -10.36 4.57
C VAL A 42 20.23 -11.36 3.92
N LEU A 43 19.40 -12.00 4.74
CA LEU A 43 18.36 -12.89 4.22
C LEU A 43 17.49 -12.10 3.23
N PRO A 44 17.17 -12.70 2.08
CA PRO A 44 16.29 -12.04 1.12
C PRO A 44 14.95 -11.73 1.79
N LYS A 45 14.45 -10.51 1.61
CA LYS A 45 13.14 -10.12 2.13
C LYS A 45 12.07 -10.97 1.46
N PRO A 46 11.03 -11.36 2.20
CA PRO A 46 9.89 -12.04 1.60
C PRO A 46 9.28 -11.16 0.52
N THR A 47 8.99 -11.74 -0.64
CA THR A 47 8.33 -11.01 -1.73
C THR A 47 6.88 -10.73 -1.35
N GLN A 48 6.44 -9.49 -1.47
CA GLN A 48 5.06 -9.06 -1.30
C GLN A 48 4.44 -8.75 -2.66
N ARG A 49 3.49 -9.54 -3.10
CA ARG A 49 2.85 -9.46 -4.42
C ARG A 49 1.57 -8.64 -4.35
N ILE A 50 1.46 -7.63 -5.20
CA ILE A 50 0.31 -6.74 -5.28
C ILE A 50 -0.40 -6.99 -6.62
N ALA A 51 -1.65 -7.44 -6.58
CA ALA A 51 -2.55 -7.48 -7.73
C ALA A 51 -3.42 -6.23 -7.72
N ILE A 52 -3.65 -5.61 -8.88
CA ILE A 52 -4.45 -4.40 -8.98
C ILE A 52 -5.63 -4.64 -9.94
N LEU A 53 -6.85 -4.31 -9.50
CA LEU A 53 -8.07 -4.44 -10.26
C LEU A 53 -8.57 -3.06 -10.71
N ILE A 54 -8.87 -2.92 -11.99
CA ILE A 54 -9.34 -1.67 -12.61
C ILE A 54 -10.54 -1.91 -13.52
N SER A 55 -11.33 -0.86 -13.81
CA SER A 55 -12.37 -0.91 -14.84
C SER A 55 -12.18 0.13 -15.96
N GLY A 56 -11.20 1.02 -15.85
CA GLY A 56 -11.06 2.15 -16.78
C GLY A 56 -9.63 2.67 -16.92
N GLY A 57 -9.43 3.98 -16.74
CA GLY A 57 -8.16 4.67 -16.96
C GLY A 57 -7.03 4.29 -15.99
N GLY A 58 -7.35 3.76 -14.79
CA GLY A 58 -6.38 3.26 -13.82
C GLY A 58 -5.47 4.33 -13.21
N SER A 59 -5.98 5.54 -12.95
CA SER A 59 -5.17 6.64 -12.42
C SER A 59 -4.58 6.33 -11.03
N ASN A 60 -5.36 5.73 -10.14
CA ASN A 60 -4.88 5.24 -8.84
C ASN A 60 -3.84 4.11 -8.99
N MET A 61 -4.06 3.17 -9.94
CA MET A 61 -3.07 2.15 -10.28
C MET A 61 -1.73 2.79 -10.69
N ARG A 62 -1.76 3.80 -11.59
CA ARG A 62 -0.55 4.51 -12.01
C ARG A 62 0.17 5.14 -10.83
N ALA A 63 -0.57 5.82 -9.94
CA ALA A 63 -0.01 6.44 -8.74
C ALA A 63 0.69 5.41 -7.82
N ILE A 64 0.13 4.21 -7.68
CA ILE A 64 0.72 3.11 -6.90
C ILE A 64 2.01 2.60 -7.57
N VAL A 65 1.98 2.32 -8.88
CA VAL A 65 3.15 1.84 -9.63
C VAL A 65 4.29 2.87 -9.61
N GLU A 66 3.99 4.14 -9.83
CA GLU A 66 4.97 5.23 -9.75
C GLU A 66 5.56 5.37 -8.34
N ALA A 67 4.73 5.22 -7.29
CA ALA A 67 5.20 5.24 -5.91
C ALA A 67 6.12 4.05 -5.61
N LEU A 68 5.78 2.85 -6.08
CA LEU A 68 6.61 1.64 -5.94
C LEU A 68 8.02 1.90 -6.46
N HIS A 69 8.16 2.47 -7.66
CA HIS A 69 9.45 2.78 -8.25
C HIS A 69 10.15 3.94 -7.53
N ARG A 70 9.49 5.07 -7.38
CA ARG A 70 10.06 6.29 -6.78
C ARG A 70 10.51 6.09 -5.33
N ARG A 71 9.73 5.33 -4.55
CA ARG A 71 10.00 5.06 -3.13
C ARG A 71 10.78 3.76 -2.92
N ARG A 72 11.15 3.07 -4.00
CA ARG A 72 11.96 1.84 -3.99
C ARG A 72 11.35 0.75 -3.09
N TRP A 73 10.04 0.49 -3.24
CA TRP A 73 9.34 -0.49 -2.40
C TRP A 73 9.86 -1.91 -2.60
N ASN A 74 10.35 -2.24 -3.78
CA ASN A 74 11.00 -3.53 -4.02
C ASN A 74 12.20 -3.72 -3.09
N ASP A 75 13.12 -2.74 -3.05
CA ASP A 75 14.31 -2.81 -2.21
C ASP A 75 13.99 -2.73 -0.72
N ARG A 76 13.00 -1.92 -0.36
CA ARG A 76 12.64 -1.66 1.04
C ARG A 76 11.78 -2.76 1.65
N TYR A 77 10.84 -3.28 0.88
CA TYR A 77 9.78 -4.15 1.38
C TYR A 77 9.63 -5.46 0.60
N GLY A 78 10.40 -5.70 -0.46
CA GLY A 78 10.23 -6.83 -1.35
C GLY A 78 8.94 -6.74 -2.20
N ALA A 79 8.34 -5.54 -2.31
CA ALA A 79 7.06 -5.37 -2.99
C ALA A 79 7.22 -5.39 -4.51
N VAL A 80 6.33 -6.11 -5.19
CA VAL A 80 6.24 -6.20 -6.64
C VAL A 80 4.79 -6.13 -7.10
N ILE A 81 4.54 -5.52 -8.26
CA ILE A 81 3.23 -5.62 -8.91
C ILE A 81 3.16 -6.98 -9.62
N ALA A 82 2.32 -7.88 -9.13
CA ALA A 82 2.10 -9.19 -9.74
C ALA A 82 1.39 -9.06 -11.09
N GLY A 83 0.48 -8.12 -11.21
CA GLY A 83 -0.22 -7.80 -12.45
C GLY A 83 -1.46 -6.94 -12.23
N VAL A 84 -2.12 -6.65 -13.35
CA VAL A 84 -3.34 -5.84 -13.41
C VAL A 84 -4.46 -6.66 -14.06
N VAL A 85 -5.62 -6.71 -13.42
CA VAL A 85 -6.82 -7.34 -13.98
C VAL A 85 -7.87 -6.27 -14.27
N SER A 86 -8.52 -6.37 -15.43
CA SER A 86 -9.66 -5.51 -15.76
C SER A 86 -10.88 -6.34 -16.17
N ASN A 87 -12.07 -5.87 -15.77
CA ASN A 87 -13.33 -6.41 -16.27
C ASN A 87 -13.75 -5.82 -17.64
N GLN A 88 -12.90 -4.98 -18.23
CA GLN A 88 -13.12 -4.37 -19.53
C GLN A 88 -11.85 -4.42 -20.38
N ALA A 89 -11.93 -5.07 -21.54
CA ALA A 89 -10.79 -5.18 -22.46
C ALA A 89 -10.32 -3.81 -23.01
N SER A 90 -11.25 -2.85 -23.11
CA SER A 90 -10.97 -1.49 -23.59
C SER A 90 -10.42 -0.54 -22.52
N ALA A 91 -10.13 -1.03 -21.32
CA ALA A 91 -9.62 -0.20 -20.23
C ALA A 91 -8.23 0.37 -20.60
N ALA A 92 -8.12 1.69 -20.72
CA ALA A 92 -6.85 2.37 -21.06
C ALA A 92 -5.74 2.09 -20.02
N GLY A 93 -6.12 1.74 -18.79
CA GLY A 93 -5.18 1.33 -17.76
C GLY A 93 -4.42 0.06 -18.09
N LEU A 94 -5.00 -0.89 -18.84
CA LEU A 94 -4.30 -2.11 -19.30
C LEU A 94 -3.17 -1.77 -20.25
N GLN A 95 -3.44 -0.96 -21.26
CA GLN A 95 -2.42 -0.53 -22.24
C GLN A 95 -1.24 0.18 -21.54
N TRP A 96 -1.56 1.01 -20.56
CA TRP A 96 -0.52 1.67 -19.78
C TRP A 96 0.30 0.67 -18.96
N ALA A 97 -0.34 -0.31 -18.30
CA ALA A 97 0.33 -1.33 -17.52
C ALA A 97 1.26 -2.20 -18.40
N GLU A 98 0.79 -2.62 -19.57
CA GLU A 98 1.59 -3.36 -20.56
C GLU A 98 2.82 -2.56 -21.02
N ALA A 99 2.65 -1.26 -21.26
CA ALA A 99 3.77 -0.38 -21.62
C ALA A 99 4.80 -0.23 -20.48
N GLN A 100 4.43 -0.51 -19.23
CA GLN A 100 5.34 -0.59 -18.09
C GLN A 100 5.92 -2.00 -17.86
N GLY A 101 5.61 -2.97 -18.74
CA GLY A 101 6.05 -4.36 -18.58
C GLY A 101 5.31 -5.14 -17.48
N ILE A 102 4.16 -4.64 -17.02
CA ILE A 102 3.34 -5.29 -16.00
C ILE A 102 2.40 -6.28 -16.70
N ALA A 103 2.32 -7.50 -16.18
CA ALA A 103 1.39 -8.52 -16.66
C ALA A 103 -0.06 -8.05 -16.56
N THR A 104 -0.86 -8.28 -17.60
CA THR A 104 -2.27 -7.90 -17.62
C THR A 104 -3.17 -9.10 -17.87
N ARG A 105 -4.40 -9.03 -17.36
CA ARG A 105 -5.47 -10.00 -17.62
C ARG A 105 -6.79 -9.25 -17.85
N VAL A 106 -7.60 -9.80 -18.75
CA VAL A 106 -8.98 -9.36 -18.93
C VAL A 106 -9.90 -10.49 -18.42
N CYS A 107 -10.79 -10.15 -17.49
CA CYS A 107 -11.86 -11.02 -17.03
C CYS A 107 -13.18 -10.27 -17.23
N SER A 108 -13.78 -10.41 -18.43
CA SER A 108 -14.97 -9.64 -18.79
C SER A 108 -16.20 -10.22 -18.08
N HIS A 109 -16.88 -9.40 -17.27
CA HIS A 109 -18.11 -9.81 -16.58
C HIS A 109 -19.26 -10.18 -17.53
N ARG A 110 -19.16 -9.81 -18.81
CA ARG A 110 -20.18 -10.12 -19.84
C ARG A 110 -20.10 -11.55 -20.34
N ASP A 111 -18.98 -12.23 -20.08
CA ASP A 111 -18.72 -13.59 -20.56
C ASP A 111 -19.30 -14.65 -19.61
N TYR A 112 -19.91 -14.22 -18.49
CA TYR A 112 -20.41 -15.11 -17.44
C TYR A 112 -21.92 -14.93 -17.21
N ALA A 113 -22.61 -16.03 -16.97
CA ALA A 113 -24.07 -16.04 -16.78
C ALA A 113 -24.52 -15.49 -15.41
N SER A 114 -23.64 -15.50 -14.42
CA SER A 114 -23.94 -15.00 -13.08
C SER A 114 -22.75 -14.22 -12.49
N ARG A 115 -23.02 -13.46 -11.42
CA ARG A 115 -22.00 -12.76 -10.66
C ARG A 115 -21.05 -13.75 -9.98
N ASP A 116 -21.56 -14.84 -9.45
CA ASP A 116 -20.76 -15.84 -8.76
C ASP A 116 -19.78 -16.53 -9.73
N ALA A 117 -20.25 -16.91 -10.93
CA ALA A 117 -19.37 -17.46 -11.97
C ALA A 117 -18.30 -16.47 -12.44
N PHE A 118 -18.64 -15.18 -12.54
CA PHE A 118 -17.67 -14.13 -12.86
C PHE A 118 -16.63 -13.98 -11.74
N ASP A 119 -17.06 -13.92 -10.49
CA ASP A 119 -16.14 -13.72 -9.35
C ASP A 119 -15.24 -14.93 -9.13
N GLU A 120 -15.71 -16.15 -9.37
CA GLU A 120 -14.89 -17.37 -9.36
C GLU A 120 -13.79 -17.30 -10.43
N ALA A 121 -14.15 -16.92 -11.65
CA ALA A 121 -13.16 -16.72 -12.71
C ALA A 121 -12.21 -15.54 -12.43
N LEU A 122 -12.70 -14.48 -11.77
CA LEU A 122 -11.89 -13.35 -11.37
C LEU A 122 -10.86 -13.76 -10.30
N ILE A 123 -11.23 -14.60 -9.33
CA ILE A 123 -10.30 -15.20 -8.36
C ILE A 123 -9.20 -15.95 -9.10
N GLN A 124 -9.55 -16.84 -10.02
CA GLN A 124 -8.58 -17.60 -10.81
C GLN A 124 -7.65 -16.67 -11.60
N ALA A 125 -8.20 -15.61 -12.21
CA ALA A 125 -7.41 -14.64 -12.96
C ALA A 125 -6.43 -13.88 -12.08
N VAL A 126 -6.83 -13.50 -10.87
CA VAL A 126 -6.01 -12.77 -9.89
C VAL A 126 -4.93 -13.69 -9.31
N ASP A 127 -5.30 -14.90 -8.88
CA ASP A 127 -4.35 -15.84 -8.28
C ASP A 127 -3.29 -16.31 -9.30
N SER A 128 -3.67 -16.42 -10.60
CA SER A 128 -2.73 -16.79 -11.67
C SER A 128 -1.75 -15.68 -12.08
N LEU A 129 -1.85 -14.47 -11.55
CA LEU A 129 -0.86 -13.41 -11.79
C LEU A 129 0.49 -13.71 -11.15
N ALA A 130 0.51 -14.57 -10.16
CA ALA A 130 1.71 -14.94 -9.43
C ALA A 130 1.91 -16.46 -9.51
N GLU A 131 2.95 -16.92 -10.20
CA GLU A 131 3.21 -18.35 -10.47
C GLU A 131 3.41 -19.19 -9.20
N GLN A 132 3.84 -18.59 -8.09
CA GLN A 132 4.28 -19.33 -6.90
C GLN A 132 3.30 -19.28 -5.72
N ALA A 133 2.48 -18.24 -5.62
CA ALA A 133 1.49 -18.08 -4.55
C ALA A 133 0.49 -16.97 -4.90
N PRO A 134 -0.74 -17.01 -4.38
CA PRO A 134 -1.70 -15.92 -4.53
C PRO A 134 -1.13 -14.56 -4.09
N PRO A 135 -1.65 -13.44 -4.61
CA PRO A 135 -1.20 -12.11 -4.22
C PRO A 135 -1.35 -11.86 -2.72
N ASP A 136 -0.38 -11.18 -2.14
CA ASP A 136 -0.41 -10.76 -0.73
C ASP A 136 -1.37 -9.60 -0.49
N TRP A 137 -1.59 -8.78 -1.51
CA TRP A 137 -2.49 -7.63 -1.51
C TRP A 137 -3.28 -7.59 -2.82
N VAL A 138 -4.59 -7.40 -2.70
CA VAL A 138 -5.50 -7.16 -3.83
C VAL A 138 -6.07 -5.75 -3.69
N VAL A 139 -5.80 -4.92 -4.68
CA VAL A 139 -6.05 -3.48 -4.65
C VAL A 139 -7.11 -3.12 -5.68
N LEU A 140 -8.28 -2.67 -5.24
CA LEU A 140 -9.32 -2.13 -6.11
C LEU A 140 -9.01 -0.66 -6.42
N ALA A 141 -8.58 -0.38 -7.65
CA ALA A 141 -8.21 0.96 -8.11
C ALA A 141 -9.19 1.48 -9.16
N GLY A 142 -10.41 1.74 -8.75
CA GLY A 142 -11.51 2.10 -9.65
C GLY A 142 -12.12 0.87 -10.34
N PHE A 143 -12.28 -0.22 -9.61
CA PHE A 143 -12.96 -1.42 -10.07
C PHE A 143 -14.47 -1.28 -9.84
N MET A 144 -15.23 -1.09 -10.93
CA MET A 144 -16.65 -0.73 -10.90
C MET A 144 -17.58 -1.95 -10.87
N ARG A 145 -17.28 -2.95 -10.03
CA ARG A 145 -18.14 -4.12 -9.80
C ARG A 145 -18.32 -4.36 -8.32
N ILE A 146 -19.55 -4.75 -7.94
CA ILE A 146 -19.82 -5.23 -6.59
C ILE A 146 -19.40 -6.69 -6.55
N LEU A 147 -18.47 -7.00 -5.70
CA LEU A 147 -17.91 -8.34 -5.49
C LEU A 147 -18.83 -9.17 -4.59
N THR A 148 -18.86 -10.48 -4.80
CA THR A 148 -19.64 -11.41 -3.97
C THR A 148 -18.98 -11.62 -2.61
N PRO A 149 -19.73 -12.07 -1.58
CA PRO A 149 -19.16 -12.45 -0.30
C PRO A 149 -18.02 -13.49 -0.44
N ALA A 150 -18.16 -14.45 -1.36
CA ALA A 150 -17.14 -15.48 -1.60
C ALA A 150 -15.82 -14.88 -2.09
N PHE A 151 -15.85 -13.88 -3.00
CA PHE A 151 -14.65 -13.18 -3.43
C PHE A 151 -14.00 -12.42 -2.26
N VAL A 152 -14.80 -11.72 -1.48
CA VAL A 152 -14.31 -10.93 -0.33
C VAL A 152 -13.69 -11.85 0.72
N GLU A 153 -14.31 -13.00 1.02
CA GLU A 153 -13.80 -13.99 1.96
C GLU A 153 -12.47 -14.60 1.49
N HIS A 154 -12.35 -14.89 0.17
CA HIS A 154 -11.10 -15.43 -0.40
C HIS A 154 -9.90 -14.52 -0.19
N TYR A 155 -10.12 -13.20 -0.21
CA TYR A 155 -9.07 -12.19 0.01
C TYR A 155 -9.22 -11.46 1.36
N ASP A 156 -9.85 -12.10 2.35
CA ASP A 156 -10.07 -11.47 3.67
C ASP A 156 -8.77 -10.91 4.26
N GLY A 157 -8.88 -9.73 4.85
CA GLY A 157 -7.77 -9.01 5.46
C GLY A 157 -6.75 -8.38 4.48
N ARG A 158 -6.80 -8.72 3.18
CA ARG A 158 -5.82 -8.27 2.16
C ARG A 158 -6.45 -7.61 0.92
N LEU A 159 -7.77 -7.43 0.92
CA LEU A 159 -8.53 -6.73 -0.13
C LEU A 159 -8.73 -5.27 0.27
N LEU A 160 -8.24 -4.36 -0.54
CA LEU A 160 -8.24 -2.92 -0.29
C LEU A 160 -9.05 -2.18 -1.36
N ASN A 161 -9.74 -1.13 -0.93
CA ASN A 161 -10.44 -0.23 -1.85
C ASN A 161 -10.18 1.23 -1.49
N ILE A 162 -10.23 2.10 -2.51
CA ILE A 162 -10.32 3.54 -2.31
C ILE A 162 -11.71 4.02 -2.71
N HIS A 163 -12.38 4.73 -1.80
CA HIS A 163 -13.70 5.28 -2.00
C HIS A 163 -13.66 6.81 -1.96
N PRO A 164 -14.27 7.51 -2.93
CA PRO A 164 -14.15 8.96 -3.05
C PRO A 164 -15.12 9.70 -2.12
N SER A 165 -15.12 9.37 -0.84
CA SER A 165 -15.81 10.07 0.24
C SER A 165 -15.10 9.88 1.58
N LEU A 166 -15.49 10.64 2.58
CA LEU A 166 -15.06 10.46 3.97
C LEU A 166 -15.98 9.45 4.67
N LEU A 167 -15.74 8.15 4.42
CA LEU A 167 -16.55 7.10 5.06
C LEU A 167 -16.58 7.26 6.60
N PRO A 168 -17.71 7.00 7.25
CA PRO A 168 -18.93 6.34 6.73
C PRO A 168 -19.90 7.25 5.97
N ALA A 169 -19.55 8.53 5.70
CA ALA A 169 -20.40 9.40 4.91
C ALA A 169 -20.37 9.03 3.44
N PHE A 170 -21.52 9.07 2.78
CA PHE A 170 -21.69 8.87 1.34
C PHE A 170 -21.13 7.53 0.80
N PRO A 171 -21.53 6.37 1.33
CA PRO A 171 -21.23 5.10 0.68
C PRO A 171 -21.91 5.02 -0.69
N GLY A 172 -21.39 4.18 -1.60
CA GLY A 172 -21.93 3.97 -2.95
C GLY A 172 -21.60 5.08 -3.93
N LEU A 173 -22.47 5.32 -4.90
CA LEU A 173 -22.21 6.18 -6.06
C LEU A 173 -22.52 7.66 -5.80
N HIS A 174 -22.05 8.53 -6.74
CA HIS A 174 -22.33 9.97 -6.80
C HIS A 174 -21.92 10.77 -5.55
N THR A 175 -20.84 10.37 -4.93
CA THR A 175 -20.37 10.92 -3.65
C THR A 175 -20.13 12.44 -3.68
N HIS A 176 -19.49 12.96 -4.74
CA HIS A 176 -19.19 14.38 -4.89
C HIS A 176 -20.46 15.22 -5.05
N GLN A 177 -21.38 14.77 -5.92
CA GLN A 177 -22.65 15.45 -6.11
C GLN A 177 -23.45 15.52 -4.80
N ARG A 178 -23.56 14.36 -4.11
CA ARG A 178 -24.27 14.26 -2.81
C ARG A 178 -23.65 15.16 -1.75
N ALA A 179 -22.32 15.25 -1.69
CA ALA A 179 -21.63 16.13 -0.76
C ALA A 179 -21.92 17.62 -1.03
N ILE A 180 -21.98 18.02 -2.31
CA ILE A 180 -22.34 19.39 -2.71
C ILE A 180 -23.81 19.67 -2.38
N GLU A 181 -24.73 18.81 -2.78
CA GLU A 181 -26.18 18.96 -2.53
C GLU A 181 -26.52 19.05 -1.04
N MET A 182 -25.80 18.34 -0.19
CA MET A 182 -25.96 18.38 1.26
C MET A 182 -25.26 19.59 1.92
N GLY A 183 -24.61 20.45 1.14
CA GLY A 183 -23.92 21.61 1.65
C GLY A 183 -22.69 21.29 2.52
N CYS A 184 -22.06 20.11 2.31
CA CYS A 184 -20.86 19.76 3.05
C CYS A 184 -19.76 20.79 2.82
N ARG A 185 -19.00 21.11 3.87
CA ARG A 185 -17.83 22.01 3.79
C ARG A 185 -16.55 21.27 3.42
N PHE A 186 -16.54 19.95 3.63
CA PHE A 186 -15.43 19.06 3.35
C PHE A 186 -15.91 17.80 2.64
N ALA A 187 -15.08 17.29 1.74
CA ALA A 187 -15.20 16.01 1.11
C ALA A 187 -13.81 15.32 1.18
N GLY A 188 -13.64 14.18 0.54
CA GLY A 188 -12.34 13.53 0.53
C GLY A 188 -12.40 12.11 -0.01
N ALA A 189 -11.39 11.34 0.35
CA ALA A 189 -11.27 9.93 0.00
C ALA A 189 -10.93 9.08 1.23
N THR A 190 -11.32 7.82 1.18
CA THR A 190 -11.05 6.81 2.20
C THR A 190 -10.43 5.58 1.56
N VAL A 191 -9.27 5.14 2.06
CA VAL A 191 -8.76 3.79 1.81
C VAL A 191 -9.23 2.91 2.94
N HIS A 192 -9.82 1.76 2.61
CA HIS A 192 -10.39 0.85 3.60
C HIS A 192 -10.19 -0.62 3.19
N ARG A 193 -10.26 -1.54 4.16
CA ARG A 193 -10.41 -2.97 3.87
C ARG A 193 -11.79 -3.23 3.32
N VAL A 194 -11.88 -4.10 2.33
CA VAL A 194 -13.18 -4.49 1.78
C VAL A 194 -13.77 -5.60 2.63
N THR A 195 -15.05 -5.45 2.94
CA THR A 195 -15.87 -6.46 3.61
C THR A 195 -17.10 -6.76 2.76
N ALA A 196 -17.90 -7.77 3.14
CA ALA A 196 -19.13 -8.10 2.43
C ALA A 196 -20.17 -6.95 2.48
N ALA A 197 -20.11 -6.07 3.48
CA ALA A 197 -20.92 -4.87 3.54
C ALA A 197 -20.26 -3.75 2.72
N LEU A 198 -21.01 -3.18 1.76
CA LEU A 198 -20.52 -2.16 0.85
C LEU A 198 -19.97 -0.94 1.61
N ASP A 199 -18.70 -0.59 1.39
CA ASP A 199 -18.01 0.57 1.94
C ASP A 199 -18.04 0.66 3.49
N HIS A 200 -18.06 -0.50 4.20
CA HIS A 200 -18.15 -0.58 5.67
C HIS A 200 -16.93 -1.24 6.34
N GLY A 201 -15.86 -1.48 5.62
CA GLY A 201 -14.65 -2.09 6.19
C GLY A 201 -13.82 -1.13 7.04
N GLU A 202 -12.80 -1.67 7.69
CA GLU A 202 -11.84 -0.90 8.48
C GLU A 202 -11.22 0.24 7.66
N VAL A 203 -11.31 1.47 8.18
CA VAL A 203 -10.67 2.66 7.58
C VAL A 203 -9.18 2.62 7.87
N LEU A 204 -8.37 2.59 6.82
CA LEU A 204 -6.90 2.55 6.88
C LEU A 204 -6.27 3.94 6.73
N GLY A 205 -6.96 4.85 6.06
CA GLY A 205 -6.53 6.23 5.89
C GLY A 205 -7.57 7.08 5.20
N GLN A 206 -7.54 8.38 5.47
CA GLN A 206 -8.44 9.35 4.87
C GLN A 206 -7.69 10.61 4.47
N ALA A 207 -8.13 11.24 3.38
CA ALA A 207 -7.68 12.54 2.97
C ALA A 207 -8.87 13.48 2.79
N VAL A 208 -8.71 14.73 3.24
CA VAL A 208 -9.77 15.74 3.27
C VAL A 208 -9.46 16.84 2.27
N VAL A 209 -10.51 17.31 1.58
CA VAL A 209 -10.46 18.50 0.71
C VAL A 209 -11.61 19.42 1.04
N PRO A 210 -11.46 20.76 0.86
CA PRO A 210 -12.59 21.68 0.97
C PRO A 210 -13.56 21.51 -0.20
N VAL A 211 -14.85 21.69 0.06
CA VAL A 211 -15.88 21.92 -0.95
C VAL A 211 -16.03 23.43 -1.11
N LEU A 212 -15.77 23.94 -2.32
CA LEU A 212 -15.86 25.37 -2.62
C LEU A 212 -17.30 25.73 -3.03
N ALA A 213 -17.66 27.02 -2.89
CA ALA A 213 -19.04 27.48 -3.09
C ALA A 213 -19.59 27.18 -4.50
N ASP A 214 -18.73 27.24 -5.52
CA ASP A 214 -19.13 27.10 -6.93
C ASP A 214 -18.62 25.77 -7.53
N ASP A 215 -18.28 24.78 -6.69
CA ASP A 215 -17.81 23.49 -7.19
C ASP A 215 -18.90 22.78 -7.97
N THR A 216 -18.54 22.34 -9.16
CA THR A 216 -19.24 21.25 -9.85
C THR A 216 -18.78 19.90 -9.29
N PRO A 217 -19.59 18.82 -9.45
CA PRO A 217 -19.15 17.47 -9.07
C PRO A 217 -17.79 17.07 -9.68
N ASP A 218 -17.53 17.47 -10.93
CA ASP A 218 -16.28 17.15 -11.64
C ASP A 218 -15.08 17.92 -11.06
N GLN A 219 -15.26 19.19 -10.67
CA GLN A 219 -14.21 19.97 -10.02
C GLN A 219 -13.85 19.42 -8.65
N LEU A 220 -14.86 19.04 -7.87
CA LEU A 220 -14.62 18.37 -6.59
C LEU A 220 -13.98 17.00 -6.78
N ALA A 221 -14.44 16.21 -7.76
CA ALA A 221 -13.85 14.92 -8.09
C ALA A 221 -12.37 15.03 -8.47
N ALA A 222 -12.00 15.99 -9.32
CA ALA A 222 -10.61 16.25 -9.68
C ALA A 222 -9.73 16.61 -8.46
N ARG A 223 -10.27 17.39 -7.52
CA ARG A 223 -9.58 17.75 -6.28
C ARG A 223 -9.41 16.55 -5.35
N VAL A 224 -10.44 15.73 -5.18
CA VAL A 224 -10.39 14.48 -4.40
C VAL A 224 -9.39 13.52 -5.02
N LEU A 225 -9.42 13.32 -6.34
CA LEU A 225 -8.51 12.42 -7.06
C LEU A 225 -7.04 12.76 -6.84
N THR A 226 -6.70 14.05 -6.73
CA THR A 226 -5.34 14.48 -6.40
C THR A 226 -4.88 13.95 -5.03
N GLN A 227 -5.80 13.85 -4.08
CA GLN A 227 -5.50 13.28 -2.77
C GLN A 227 -5.50 11.75 -2.79
N GLU A 228 -6.37 11.12 -3.58
CA GLU A 228 -6.37 9.66 -3.76
C GLU A 228 -5.00 9.16 -4.23
N HIS A 229 -4.40 9.86 -5.21
CA HIS A 229 -3.08 9.51 -5.76
C HIS A 229 -1.92 9.61 -4.75
N ARG A 230 -2.13 10.28 -3.61
CA ARG A 230 -1.19 10.33 -2.48
C ARG A 230 -1.56 9.32 -1.41
N LEU A 231 -2.82 9.33 -1.02
CA LEU A 231 -3.34 8.53 0.09
C LEU A 231 -3.19 7.03 -0.16
N TYR A 232 -3.56 6.55 -1.35
CA TYR A 232 -3.54 5.11 -1.61
C TYR A 232 -2.11 4.53 -1.56
N PRO A 233 -1.11 5.12 -2.24
CA PRO A 233 0.28 4.71 -2.07
C PRO A 233 0.77 4.81 -0.62
N ASP A 234 0.40 5.86 0.12
CA ASP A 234 0.85 6.05 1.51
C ASP A 234 0.32 4.94 2.43
N VAL A 235 -0.96 4.61 2.32
CA VAL A 235 -1.58 3.51 3.09
C VAL A 235 -0.98 2.17 2.70
N LEU A 236 -0.80 1.90 1.40
CA LEU A 236 -0.22 0.64 0.95
C LEU A 236 1.23 0.48 1.44
N GLU A 237 2.02 1.55 1.43
CA GLU A 237 3.39 1.53 1.96
C GLU A 237 3.42 1.18 3.46
N GLN A 238 2.51 1.73 4.25
CA GLN A 238 2.38 1.40 5.68
C GLN A 238 2.06 -0.09 5.89
N LEU A 239 1.15 -0.66 5.08
CA LEU A 239 0.80 -2.07 5.15
C LEU A 239 1.98 -2.98 4.74
N LEU A 240 2.71 -2.62 3.68
CA LEU A 240 3.91 -3.33 3.25
C LEU A 240 4.98 -3.34 4.35
N GLN A 241 5.17 -2.21 5.02
CA GLN A 241 6.11 -2.09 6.13
C GLN A 241 5.68 -2.92 7.36
N ALA A 242 4.42 -2.84 7.74
CA ALA A 242 3.88 -3.57 8.88
C ALA A 242 4.02 -5.09 8.72
N ARG A 243 3.80 -5.60 7.50
CA ARG A 243 3.94 -7.04 7.21
C ARG A 243 5.37 -7.57 7.32
N LEU A 244 6.39 -6.74 7.20
CA LEU A 244 7.78 -7.16 7.42
C LEU A 244 8.14 -7.26 8.90
N GLN A 245 7.31 -6.67 9.77
CA GLN A 245 7.55 -6.62 11.22
C GLN A 245 6.76 -7.69 11.98
N ALA A 246 5.79 -8.34 11.30
CA ALA A 246 4.94 -9.39 11.84
C ALA A 246 5.57 -10.77 11.66
#